data_e133e7f7194c8ab575b49c66c54e176a
#
_entry.id   e133e7f7194c8ab575b49c66c54e176a
#
_cell.length_a   1.000
_cell.length_b   1.000
_cell.length_c   1.000
_cell.angle_alpha   90.00
_cell.angle_beta   90.00
_cell.angle_gamma   90.00
#
_symmetry.space_group_name_H-M   'P 1'
#
loop_
_entity.id
_entity.type
_entity.pdbx_description
1 polymer ?
#
loop_
_entity_poly.entity_id
_entity_poly.type
_entity_poly.pdbx_seq_one_letter_code
_entity_poly.pdbx_strand_id
1 'polypeptide(L)'
;PGFVKKLYASPASVFSIEDYTARYYTLMRMGIERNITLVVTANPSTIVEMQNNVNEYYDDYCTDIEHGTLNAQLNIPQWIREDIQPYLKPNPERAAELRALKAQYGTVQPKHYWPNMQILNTWKCGNTAVYLDKINGSFPEQMLHQEFGYFASECRFGLVLDDTVNTVLFPHFHYYEFVAEEELESENKHFLQLHELQAGKRYCPYVTTFAGLYRYNMNDLLEVGPS
;
A
#
# COMPACT_ATOMS: atom_id res chain seq x y z
N PRO A 1 -0.27 -10.27 -20.06
CA PRO A 1 0.91 -9.63 -19.48
C PRO A 1 1.15 -8.20 -19.92
N GLY A 2 1.01 -7.87 -21.24
CA GLY A 2 1.31 -6.53 -21.78
C GLY A 2 0.32 -5.44 -21.36
N PHE A 3 -0.95 -5.76 -21.20
CA PHE A 3 -1.99 -4.83 -20.75
C PHE A 3 -1.79 -4.42 -19.28
N VAL A 4 -1.55 -5.38 -18.42
CA VAL A 4 -1.36 -5.13 -16.97
C VAL A 4 -0.20 -4.18 -16.71
N LYS A 5 0.92 -4.33 -17.43
CA LYS A 5 2.08 -3.43 -17.30
C LYS A 5 1.74 -1.95 -17.60
N LYS A 6 0.74 -1.68 -18.44
CA LYS A 6 0.31 -0.32 -18.77
C LYS A 6 -0.51 0.36 -17.68
N LEU A 7 -1.04 -0.42 -16.73
CA LEU A 7 -1.81 0.10 -15.60
C LEU A 7 -0.90 0.63 -14.47
N TYR A 8 0.35 0.19 -14.43
CA TYR A 8 1.29 0.64 -13.40
C TYR A 8 1.99 1.94 -13.81
N ALA A 9 2.16 2.84 -12.85
CA ALA A 9 2.88 4.09 -13.08
C ALA A 9 4.38 3.87 -13.26
N SER A 10 4.93 2.81 -12.67
CA SER A 10 6.36 2.49 -12.72
C SER A 10 6.59 1.03 -13.12
N PRO A 11 7.73 0.69 -13.76
CA PRO A 11 8.13 -0.69 -13.98
C PRO A 11 8.49 -1.39 -12.67
N ALA A 12 8.42 -2.72 -12.66
CA ALA A 12 8.67 -3.53 -11.47
C ALA A 12 10.11 -3.41 -10.93
N SER A 13 11.08 -3.08 -11.78
CA SER A 13 12.48 -2.88 -11.41
C SER A 13 12.69 -1.81 -10.35
N VAL A 14 11.79 -0.80 -10.27
CA VAL A 14 11.85 0.25 -9.24
C VAL A 14 11.79 -0.34 -7.82
N PHE A 15 11.07 -1.43 -7.62
CA PHE A 15 10.98 -2.10 -6.33
C PHE A 15 12.27 -2.85 -5.92
N SER A 16 13.21 -3.02 -6.86
CA SER A 16 14.54 -3.59 -6.59
C SER A 16 15.58 -2.54 -6.14
N ILE A 17 15.22 -1.27 -6.07
CA ILE A 17 16.06 -0.23 -5.48
C ILE A 17 16.13 -0.47 -3.97
N GLU A 18 17.32 -0.76 -3.44
CA GLU A 18 17.52 -1.05 -2.02
C GLU A 18 17.42 0.19 -1.14
N ASP A 19 17.97 1.31 -1.61
CA ASP A 19 17.87 2.61 -0.94
C ASP A 19 16.42 3.11 -0.93
N TYR A 20 15.83 3.24 0.25
CA TYR A 20 14.42 3.61 0.41
C TYR A 20 14.14 5.02 -0.11
N THR A 21 15.02 5.99 0.13
CA THR A 21 14.85 7.36 -0.36
C THR A 21 14.85 7.40 -1.87
N ALA A 22 15.84 6.72 -2.50
CA ALA A 22 15.92 6.61 -3.96
C ALA A 22 14.71 5.87 -4.55
N ARG A 23 14.21 4.82 -3.86
CA ARG A 23 13.02 4.07 -4.29
C ARG A 23 11.77 4.95 -4.26
N TYR A 24 11.50 5.64 -3.15
CA TYR A 24 10.35 6.54 -3.04
C TYR A 24 10.45 7.70 -4.01
N TYR A 25 11.63 8.29 -4.15
CA TYR A 25 11.85 9.32 -5.15
C TYR A 25 11.51 8.82 -6.55
N THR A 26 12.01 7.66 -6.95
CA THR A 26 11.78 7.11 -8.29
C THR A 26 10.29 6.79 -8.52
N LEU A 27 9.62 6.18 -7.53
CA LEU A 27 8.17 5.92 -7.59
C LEU A 27 7.38 7.22 -7.77
N MET A 28 7.68 8.23 -6.96
CA MET A 28 6.97 9.50 -6.98
C MET A 28 7.30 10.33 -8.22
N ARG A 29 8.58 10.31 -8.70
CA ARG A 29 8.97 10.94 -9.97
C ARG A 29 8.09 10.46 -11.14
N MET A 30 7.77 9.17 -11.16
CA MET A 30 6.91 8.58 -12.20
C MET A 30 5.42 8.76 -11.89
N GLY A 31 5.05 8.83 -10.61
CA GLY A 31 3.66 8.93 -10.15
C GLY A 31 3.07 10.34 -10.28
N ILE A 32 3.78 11.38 -9.82
CA ILE A 32 3.25 12.77 -9.82
C ILE A 32 3.16 13.38 -11.22
N GLU A 33 3.88 12.81 -12.18
CA GLU A 33 3.76 13.19 -13.58
C GLU A 33 2.46 12.70 -14.22
N ARG A 34 1.81 11.68 -13.63
CA ARG A 34 0.67 10.96 -14.20
C ARG A 34 -0.62 11.25 -13.46
N ASN A 35 -1.72 11.02 -14.14
CA ASN A 35 -3.05 11.00 -13.53
C ASN A 35 -3.27 9.65 -12.83
N ILE A 36 -2.91 9.58 -11.54
CA ILE A 36 -3.11 8.39 -10.72
C ILE A 36 -4.54 8.36 -10.18
N THR A 37 -5.22 7.25 -10.39
CA THR A 37 -6.59 7.03 -9.92
C THR A 37 -6.70 5.98 -8.83
N LEU A 38 -5.66 5.15 -8.68
CA LEU A 38 -5.59 4.06 -7.68
C LEU A 38 -4.19 3.98 -7.09
N VAL A 39 -4.11 3.97 -5.77
CA VAL A 39 -2.90 3.61 -5.02
C VAL A 39 -3.21 2.40 -4.15
N VAL A 40 -2.35 1.39 -4.23
CA VAL A 40 -2.44 0.16 -3.42
C VAL A 40 -1.13 -0.02 -2.67
N THR A 41 -1.21 -0.04 -1.36
CA THR A 41 -0.09 -0.38 -0.47
C THR A 41 -0.64 -0.93 0.84
N ALA A 42 -0.09 -2.03 1.32
CA ALA A 42 -0.57 -2.62 2.57
C ALA A 42 -0.43 -1.64 3.74
N ASN A 43 0.77 -1.12 3.98
CA ASN A 43 1.02 -0.23 5.11
C ASN A 43 0.83 1.25 4.74
N PRO A 44 -0.09 1.99 5.41
CA PRO A 44 -0.29 3.42 5.17
C PRO A 44 0.92 4.29 5.53
N SER A 45 1.90 3.79 6.31
CA SER A 45 3.17 4.48 6.52
C SER A 45 3.91 4.78 5.21
N THR A 46 3.77 3.89 4.22
CA THR A 46 4.31 4.10 2.87
C THR A 46 3.79 5.40 2.25
N ILE A 47 2.51 5.72 2.45
CA ILE A 47 1.90 6.96 1.93
C ILE A 47 2.50 8.18 2.63
N VAL A 48 2.69 8.09 3.94
CA VAL A 48 3.33 9.17 4.72
C VAL A 48 4.74 9.45 4.18
N GLU A 49 5.53 8.40 3.97
CA GLU A 49 6.89 8.53 3.43
C GLU A 49 6.91 9.07 2.00
N MET A 50 5.96 8.64 1.15
CA MET A 50 5.81 9.20 -0.21
C MET A 50 5.49 10.70 -0.17
N GLN A 51 4.59 11.14 0.73
CA GLN A 51 4.27 12.57 0.89
C GLN A 51 5.46 13.38 1.42
N ASN A 52 6.18 12.85 2.41
CA ASN A 52 7.38 13.47 2.96
C ASN A 52 8.43 13.65 1.86
N ASN A 53 8.70 12.59 1.12
CA ASN A 53 9.68 12.60 0.03
C ASN A 53 9.30 13.61 -1.07
N VAL A 54 8.01 13.70 -1.44
CA VAL A 54 7.55 14.70 -2.41
C VAL A 54 7.82 16.12 -1.92
N ASN A 55 7.50 16.43 -0.67
CA ASN A 55 7.68 17.77 -0.14
C ASN A 55 9.16 18.13 0.07
N GLU A 56 9.99 17.16 0.44
CA GLU A 56 11.44 17.34 0.61
C GLU A 56 12.15 17.64 -0.71
N TYR A 57 11.84 16.87 -1.76
CA TYR A 57 12.51 16.95 -3.06
C TYR A 57 11.66 17.62 -4.15
N TYR A 58 10.70 18.47 -3.78
CA TYR A 58 9.70 18.99 -4.72
C TYR A 58 10.30 19.68 -5.94
N ASP A 59 11.31 20.51 -5.75
CA ASP A 59 11.94 21.26 -6.82
C ASP A 59 12.78 20.37 -7.75
N ASP A 60 13.38 19.32 -7.18
CA ASP A 60 14.09 18.29 -7.95
C ASP A 60 13.10 17.51 -8.82
N TYR A 61 11.93 17.16 -8.29
CA TYR A 61 10.85 16.54 -9.07
C TYR A 61 10.42 17.41 -10.25
N CYS A 62 10.20 18.71 -10.01
CA CYS A 62 9.82 19.61 -11.08
C CYS A 62 10.89 19.69 -12.17
N THR A 63 12.16 19.72 -11.78
CA THR A 63 13.30 19.76 -12.70
C THR A 63 13.43 18.45 -13.50
N ASP A 64 13.34 17.33 -12.81
CA ASP A 64 13.41 16.00 -13.44
C ASP A 64 12.23 15.76 -14.40
N ILE A 65 11.02 16.22 -14.06
CA ILE A 65 9.86 16.11 -14.92
C ILE A 65 10.02 17.01 -16.14
N GLU A 66 10.47 18.24 -15.97
CA GLU A 66 10.70 19.19 -17.06
C GLU A 66 11.63 18.65 -18.12
N HIS A 67 12.74 18.02 -17.69
CA HIS A 67 13.81 17.56 -18.58
C HIS A 67 13.71 16.07 -18.95
N GLY A 68 12.78 15.31 -18.36
CA GLY A 68 12.68 13.86 -18.58
C GLY A 68 13.87 13.10 -17.97
N THR A 69 14.35 13.54 -16.82
CA THR A 69 15.51 12.96 -16.12
C THR A 69 15.12 12.28 -14.82
N LEU A 70 16.11 11.68 -14.17
CA LEU A 70 16.06 11.17 -12.81
C LEU A 70 17.34 11.58 -12.09
N ASN A 71 17.19 12.22 -10.94
CA ASN A 71 18.30 12.74 -10.15
C ASN A 71 19.51 11.77 -10.13
N ALA A 72 20.65 12.25 -10.65
CA ALA A 72 21.84 11.44 -10.84
C ALA A 72 22.54 11.05 -9.52
N GLN A 73 22.27 11.79 -8.43
CA GLN A 73 22.90 11.56 -7.13
C GLN A 73 22.25 10.41 -6.34
N LEU A 74 21.07 9.95 -6.77
CA LEU A 74 20.39 8.83 -6.12
C LEU A 74 21.15 7.52 -6.29
N ASN A 75 21.23 6.76 -5.20
CA ASN A 75 21.87 5.43 -5.21
C ASN A 75 20.95 4.40 -5.88
N ILE A 76 20.97 4.40 -7.21
CA ILE A 76 20.15 3.50 -8.05
C ILE A 76 21.10 2.70 -8.94
N PRO A 77 21.02 1.35 -8.94
CA PRO A 77 21.80 0.51 -9.84
C PRO A 77 21.62 0.90 -11.30
N GLN A 78 22.72 0.86 -12.07
CA GLN A 78 22.74 1.30 -13.47
C GLN A 78 21.71 0.55 -14.33
N TRP A 79 21.57 -0.74 -14.13
CA TRP A 79 20.59 -1.54 -14.89
C TRP A 79 19.15 -1.10 -14.65
N ILE A 80 18.82 -0.60 -13.43
CA ILE A 80 17.47 -0.05 -13.13
C ILE A 80 17.33 1.31 -13.84
N ARG A 81 18.35 2.17 -13.82
CA ARG A 81 18.31 3.44 -14.56
C ARG A 81 18.05 3.21 -16.04
N GLU A 82 18.69 2.21 -16.64
CA GLU A 82 18.49 1.82 -18.04
C GLU A 82 17.08 1.30 -18.31
N ASP A 83 16.52 0.47 -17.41
CA ASP A 83 15.15 -0.06 -17.54
C ASP A 83 14.07 1.01 -17.44
N ILE A 84 14.28 2.04 -16.61
CA ILE A 84 13.31 3.14 -16.44
C ILE A 84 13.47 4.28 -17.45
N GLN A 85 14.65 4.44 -18.04
CA GLN A 85 14.95 5.53 -19.00
C GLN A 85 13.92 5.70 -20.13
N PRO A 86 13.37 4.62 -20.74
CA PRO A 86 12.34 4.74 -21.76
C PRO A 86 11.05 5.42 -21.31
N TYR A 87 10.76 5.41 -20.01
CA TYR A 87 9.55 5.99 -19.41
C TYR A 87 9.73 7.45 -19.01
N LEU A 88 10.98 7.93 -18.93
CA LEU A 88 11.29 9.31 -18.58
C LEU A 88 11.27 10.18 -19.83
N LYS A 89 10.26 11.04 -19.95
CA LYS A 89 10.11 11.96 -21.04
C LYS A 89 10.03 13.39 -20.53
N PRO A 90 10.58 14.39 -21.25
CA PRO A 90 10.38 15.78 -20.89
C PRO A 90 8.89 16.14 -20.85
N ASN A 91 8.47 16.79 -19.78
CA ASN A 91 7.10 17.27 -19.61
C ASN A 91 7.08 18.65 -18.92
N PRO A 92 7.48 19.71 -19.65
CA PRO A 92 7.58 21.05 -19.09
C PRO A 92 6.22 21.62 -18.67
N GLU A 93 5.13 21.22 -19.31
CA GLU A 93 3.77 21.67 -18.94
C GLU A 93 3.40 21.16 -17.55
N ARG A 94 3.61 19.86 -17.28
CA ARG A 94 3.37 19.29 -15.94
C ARG A 94 4.30 19.87 -14.88
N ALA A 95 5.55 20.12 -15.21
CA ALA A 95 6.50 20.76 -14.28
C ALA A 95 6.04 22.19 -13.91
N ALA A 96 5.56 22.97 -14.86
CA ALA A 96 5.02 24.29 -14.61
C ALA A 96 3.77 24.26 -13.72
N GLU A 97 2.83 23.31 -13.98
CA GLU A 97 1.66 23.07 -13.13
C GLU A 97 2.07 22.75 -11.68
N LEU A 98 3.01 21.82 -11.50
CA LEU A 98 3.49 21.46 -10.15
C LEU A 98 4.12 22.64 -9.42
N ARG A 99 4.93 23.46 -10.09
CA ARG A 99 5.49 24.71 -9.50
C ARG A 99 4.38 25.66 -9.07
N ALA A 100 3.32 25.80 -9.88
CA ALA A 100 2.18 26.63 -9.53
C ALA A 100 1.44 26.10 -8.29
N LEU A 101 1.25 24.77 -8.15
CA LEU A 101 0.69 24.15 -6.96
C LEU A 101 1.52 24.46 -5.71
N LYS A 102 2.84 24.38 -5.78
CA LYS A 102 3.73 24.72 -4.66
C LYS A 102 3.62 26.20 -4.29
N ALA A 103 3.57 27.08 -5.27
CA ALA A 103 3.41 28.51 -5.04
C ALA A 103 2.07 28.85 -4.38
N GLN A 104 1.00 28.12 -4.72
CA GLN A 104 -0.34 28.33 -4.20
C GLN A 104 -0.53 27.77 -2.79
N TYR A 105 -0.01 26.57 -2.51
CA TYR A 105 -0.33 25.81 -1.29
C TYR A 105 0.82 25.72 -0.29
N GLY A 106 2.05 26.03 -0.69
CA GLY A 106 3.26 25.85 0.12
C GLY A 106 3.61 24.39 0.31
N THR A 107 2.83 23.67 1.12
CA THR A 107 2.93 22.21 1.25
C THR A 107 1.96 21.54 0.29
N VAL A 108 2.48 20.68 -0.57
CA VAL A 108 1.70 20.01 -1.60
C VAL A 108 1.28 18.62 -1.14
N GLN A 109 0.02 18.27 -1.36
CA GLN A 109 -0.61 17.04 -0.92
C GLN A 109 -1.15 16.25 -2.11
N PRO A 110 -1.42 14.93 -1.99
CA PRO A 110 -1.99 14.10 -3.04
C PRO A 110 -3.21 14.69 -3.73
N LYS A 111 -4.12 15.32 -3.01
CA LYS A 111 -5.30 15.99 -3.60
C LYS A 111 -4.95 17.12 -4.59
N HIS A 112 -3.75 17.68 -4.49
CA HIS A 112 -3.29 18.75 -5.39
C HIS A 112 -2.69 18.17 -6.66
N TYR A 113 -1.84 17.13 -6.57
CA TYR A 113 -1.18 16.54 -7.73
C TYR A 113 -1.89 15.33 -8.32
N TRP A 114 -2.82 14.69 -7.58
CA TRP A 114 -3.70 13.59 -8.03
C TRP A 114 -5.19 13.91 -7.78
N PRO A 115 -5.75 14.99 -8.35
CA PRO A 115 -7.12 15.42 -8.07
C PRO A 115 -8.19 14.42 -8.51
N ASN A 116 -7.85 13.49 -9.41
CA ASN A 116 -8.74 12.47 -9.93
C ASN A 116 -8.58 11.10 -9.24
N MET A 117 -7.89 11.06 -8.11
CA MET A 117 -7.70 9.80 -7.38
C MET A 117 -9.06 9.29 -6.86
N GLN A 118 -9.34 8.01 -7.14
CA GLN A 118 -10.62 7.37 -6.83
C GLN A 118 -10.51 6.40 -5.67
N ILE A 119 -9.41 5.65 -5.58
CA ILE A 119 -9.25 4.59 -4.56
C ILE A 119 -7.85 4.66 -3.95
N LEU A 120 -7.82 4.68 -2.62
CA LEU A 120 -6.66 4.33 -1.81
C LEU A 120 -6.96 3.01 -1.10
N ASN A 121 -6.18 1.97 -1.37
CA ASN A 121 -6.35 0.67 -0.74
C ASN A 121 -5.17 0.40 0.19
N THR A 122 -5.42 0.42 1.50
CA THR A 122 -4.42 0.18 2.55
C THR A 122 -5.07 -0.53 3.73
N TRP A 123 -4.26 -1.05 4.65
CA TRP A 123 -4.76 -1.44 5.97
C TRP A 123 -5.29 -0.23 6.75
N LYS A 124 -6.47 -0.39 7.34
CA LYS A 124 -7.14 0.60 8.18
C LYS A 124 -7.24 0.14 9.64
N CYS A 125 -6.92 -1.12 9.92
CA CYS A 125 -7.06 -1.75 11.22
C CYS A 125 -5.74 -1.93 11.96
N GLY A 126 -5.83 -2.27 13.24
CA GLY A 126 -4.70 -2.59 14.10
C GLY A 126 -3.78 -1.38 14.34
N ASN A 127 -2.49 -1.61 14.36
CA ASN A 127 -1.47 -0.61 14.66
C ASN A 127 -1.27 0.44 13.56
N THR A 128 -2.01 0.36 12.45
CA THR A 128 -1.86 1.28 11.32
C THR A 128 -2.63 2.59 11.49
N ALA A 129 -3.57 2.66 12.43
CA ALA A 129 -4.43 3.82 12.67
C ALA A 129 -3.64 5.14 12.86
N VAL A 130 -2.50 5.10 13.55
CA VAL A 130 -1.62 6.26 13.77
C VAL A 130 -1.13 6.90 12.45
N TYR A 131 -1.00 6.13 11.39
CA TYR A 131 -0.61 6.64 10.08
C TYR A 131 -1.81 7.18 9.30
N LEU A 132 -3.02 6.66 9.55
CA LEU A 132 -4.24 7.15 8.92
C LEU A 132 -4.53 8.59 9.33
N ASP A 133 -4.31 8.95 10.60
CA ASP A 133 -4.45 10.32 11.08
C ASP A 133 -3.51 11.28 10.34
N LYS A 134 -2.28 10.84 10.01
CA LYS A 134 -1.29 11.65 9.29
C LYS A 134 -1.65 11.91 7.83
N ILE A 135 -2.41 11.02 7.20
CA ILE A 135 -2.83 11.15 5.80
C ILE A 135 -4.26 11.70 5.67
N ASN A 136 -4.97 11.86 6.79
CA ASN A 136 -6.33 12.39 6.79
C ASN A 136 -6.40 13.77 6.13
N GLY A 137 -7.37 13.97 5.24
CA GLY A 137 -7.57 15.21 4.49
C GLY A 137 -6.51 15.51 3.42
N SER A 138 -5.52 14.61 3.21
CA SER A 138 -4.47 14.77 2.20
C SER A 138 -4.91 14.34 0.79
N PHE A 139 -6.01 13.62 0.67
CA PHE A 139 -6.55 13.08 -0.58
C PHE A 139 -7.85 13.79 -0.97
N PRO A 140 -8.31 13.66 -2.24
CA PRO A 140 -9.62 14.17 -2.65
C PRO A 140 -10.76 13.60 -1.80
N GLU A 141 -11.74 14.44 -1.45
CA GLU A 141 -12.87 14.05 -0.57
C GLU A 141 -13.70 12.90 -1.13
N GLN A 142 -13.83 12.82 -2.46
CA GLN A 142 -14.59 11.77 -3.16
C GLN A 142 -13.83 10.42 -3.24
N MET A 143 -12.57 10.37 -2.80
CA MET A 143 -11.77 9.14 -2.86
C MET A 143 -12.28 8.12 -1.86
N LEU A 144 -12.49 6.88 -2.32
CA LEU A 144 -12.76 5.74 -1.45
C LEU A 144 -11.46 5.27 -0.78
N HIS A 145 -11.42 5.27 0.55
CA HIS A 145 -10.37 4.61 1.31
C HIS A 145 -10.83 3.20 1.68
N GLN A 146 -10.42 2.22 0.90
CA GLN A 146 -10.80 0.82 1.06
C GLN A 146 -9.80 0.07 1.95
N GLU A 147 -10.32 -0.77 2.86
CA GLU A 147 -9.52 -1.71 3.64
C GLU A 147 -8.88 -2.77 2.73
N PHE A 148 -7.59 -3.05 2.96
CA PHE A 148 -6.83 -4.01 2.16
C PHE A 148 -7.21 -5.47 2.44
N GLY A 149 -7.76 -5.74 3.63
CA GLY A 149 -8.11 -7.06 4.13
C GLY A 149 -6.96 -7.75 4.85
N TYR A 150 -7.25 -8.91 5.42
CA TYR A 150 -6.25 -9.68 6.15
C TYR A 150 -5.29 -10.38 5.19
N PHE A 151 -4.10 -9.82 5.13
CA PHE A 151 -3.01 -10.26 4.27
C PHE A 151 -1.70 -10.27 5.07
N ALA A 152 -0.99 -11.38 5.07
CA ALA A 152 0.28 -11.55 5.75
C ALA A 152 1.31 -12.17 4.78
N SER A 153 2.58 -12.20 5.20
CA SER A 153 3.66 -12.83 4.41
C SER A 153 3.43 -14.32 4.22
N GLU A 154 2.79 -14.95 5.19
CA GLU A 154 2.50 -16.37 5.27
C GLU A 154 1.39 -16.79 4.30
N CYS A 155 0.35 -15.97 4.20
CA CYS A 155 -0.75 -16.20 3.26
C CYS A 155 -1.69 -15.00 3.13
N ARG A 156 -2.52 -15.04 2.11
CA ARG A 156 -3.66 -14.14 1.96
C ARG A 156 -4.90 -14.81 2.53
N PHE A 157 -5.43 -14.26 3.62
CA PHE A 157 -6.59 -14.85 4.30
C PHE A 157 -7.90 -14.52 3.60
N GLY A 158 -8.06 -13.31 3.08
CA GLY A 158 -9.33 -12.91 2.50
C GLY A 158 -9.32 -11.53 1.86
N LEU A 159 -10.52 -11.04 1.55
CA LEU A 159 -10.80 -9.71 0.99
C LEU A 159 -11.86 -8.99 1.80
N VAL A 160 -11.86 -7.68 1.73
CA VAL A 160 -13.00 -6.85 2.10
C VAL A 160 -13.88 -6.65 0.87
N LEU A 161 -15.18 -6.92 0.99
CA LEU A 161 -16.13 -6.90 -0.12
C LEU A 161 -17.09 -5.71 -0.10
N ASP A 162 -17.02 -4.89 0.95
CA ASP A 162 -17.89 -3.74 1.17
C ASP A 162 -17.11 -2.54 1.74
N ASP A 163 -17.78 -1.53 2.26
CA ASP A 163 -17.17 -0.33 2.82
C ASP A 163 -16.72 -0.52 4.29
N THR A 164 -16.86 -1.73 4.84
CA THR A 164 -16.42 -2.06 6.20
C THR A 164 -14.92 -2.38 6.24
N VAL A 165 -14.45 -2.78 7.41
CA VAL A 165 -13.10 -3.32 7.62
C VAL A 165 -13.11 -4.86 7.74
N ASN A 166 -14.28 -5.48 7.57
CA ASN A 166 -14.44 -6.91 7.78
C ASN A 166 -13.88 -7.71 6.60
N THR A 167 -12.95 -8.58 6.90
CA THR A 167 -12.38 -9.49 5.90
C THR A 167 -13.23 -10.74 5.77
N VAL A 168 -13.68 -11.03 4.55
CA VAL A 168 -14.27 -12.32 4.21
C VAL A 168 -13.15 -13.29 3.88
N LEU A 169 -13.02 -14.36 4.66
CA LEU A 169 -11.94 -15.34 4.49
C LEU A 169 -12.15 -16.20 3.23
N PHE A 170 -11.04 -16.68 2.66
CA PHE A 170 -11.02 -17.62 1.52
C PHE A 170 -10.93 -19.07 2.00
N PRO A 171 -12.04 -19.76 2.30
CA PRO A 171 -12.03 -21.07 2.94
C PRO A 171 -11.41 -22.16 2.07
N HIS A 172 -11.23 -21.94 0.76
CA HIS A 172 -10.72 -22.93 -0.18
C HIS A 172 -9.20 -22.80 -0.47
N PHE A 173 -8.54 -21.73 -0.01
CA PHE A 173 -7.13 -21.52 -0.33
C PHE A 173 -6.20 -22.20 0.67
N HIS A 174 -6.59 -22.22 1.94
CA HIS A 174 -5.80 -22.77 3.03
C HIS A 174 -6.71 -23.49 4.02
N TYR A 175 -6.11 -24.31 4.87
CA TYR A 175 -6.82 -24.89 6.01
C TYR A 175 -6.60 -24.01 7.22
N TYR A 176 -7.68 -23.54 7.80
CA TYR A 176 -7.67 -22.64 8.95
C TYR A 176 -8.20 -23.31 10.20
N GLU A 177 -7.51 -23.11 11.29
CA GLU A 177 -7.94 -23.45 12.64
C GLU A 177 -7.82 -22.20 13.51
N PHE A 178 -8.59 -22.14 14.58
CA PHE A 178 -8.66 -20.96 15.44
C PHE A 178 -8.60 -21.37 16.89
N VAL A 179 -7.88 -20.60 17.72
CA VAL A 179 -7.85 -20.78 19.18
C VAL A 179 -8.44 -19.53 19.79
N ALA A 180 -9.39 -19.70 20.72
CA ALA A 180 -10.00 -18.58 21.42
C ALA A 180 -8.96 -17.80 22.24
N GLU A 181 -9.10 -16.46 22.33
CA GLU A 181 -8.14 -15.61 23.03
C GLU A 181 -7.89 -16.09 24.45
N GLU A 182 -8.92 -16.51 25.18
CA GLU A 182 -8.84 -17.00 26.54
C GLU A 182 -8.06 -18.33 26.72
N GLU A 183 -7.83 -19.06 25.60
CA GLU A 183 -7.10 -20.34 25.62
C GLU A 183 -5.66 -20.22 25.09
N LEU A 184 -5.19 -19.03 24.73
CA LEU A 184 -3.87 -18.87 24.09
C LEU A 184 -2.71 -19.33 25.00
N GLU A 185 -2.85 -19.15 26.31
CA GLU A 185 -1.85 -19.56 27.30
C GLU A 185 -2.08 -20.98 27.82
N SER A 186 -3.13 -21.67 27.37
CA SER A 186 -3.42 -23.05 27.78
C SER A 186 -2.43 -24.05 27.18
N GLU A 187 -2.00 -25.03 27.97
CA GLU A 187 -1.22 -26.19 27.48
C GLU A 187 -2.06 -27.05 26.51
N ASN A 188 -3.36 -27.13 26.76
CA ASN A 188 -4.33 -27.91 25.97
C ASN A 188 -5.24 -26.98 25.20
N LYS A 189 -4.77 -26.43 24.07
CA LYS A 189 -5.55 -25.55 23.21
C LYS A 189 -6.63 -26.31 22.46
N HIS A 190 -7.83 -25.75 22.42
CA HIS A 190 -8.92 -26.26 21.59
C HIS A 190 -8.90 -25.57 20.23
N PHE A 191 -8.72 -26.33 19.17
CA PHE A 191 -8.68 -25.81 17.80
C PHE A 191 -10.06 -25.87 17.17
N LEU A 192 -10.63 -24.71 16.90
CA LEU A 192 -11.95 -24.53 16.32
C LEU A 192 -11.84 -24.43 14.79
N GLN A 193 -12.90 -24.88 14.11
CA GLN A 193 -13.08 -24.66 12.67
C GLN A 193 -13.81 -23.34 12.41
N LEU A 194 -13.73 -22.83 11.17
CA LEU A 194 -14.33 -21.56 10.77
C LEU A 194 -15.82 -21.44 11.13
N HIS A 195 -16.58 -22.53 11.01
CA HIS A 195 -18.02 -22.55 11.28
C HIS A 195 -18.40 -22.58 12.78
N GLU A 196 -17.40 -22.76 13.65
CA GLU A 196 -17.58 -22.78 15.12
C GLU A 196 -17.31 -21.41 15.74
N LEU A 197 -16.83 -20.45 14.96
CA LEU A 197 -16.52 -19.12 15.43
C LEU A 197 -17.80 -18.35 15.77
N GLN A 198 -17.72 -17.49 16.77
CA GLN A 198 -18.85 -16.71 17.28
C GLN A 198 -18.59 -15.22 17.08
N ALA A 199 -19.58 -14.50 16.56
CA ALA A 199 -19.52 -13.05 16.39
C ALA A 199 -19.21 -12.32 17.71
N GLY A 200 -18.34 -11.30 17.65
CA GLY A 200 -17.91 -10.51 18.79
C GLY A 200 -16.84 -11.17 19.67
N LYS A 201 -16.41 -12.40 19.35
CA LYS A 201 -15.30 -13.05 20.03
C LYS A 201 -14.01 -12.92 19.26
N ARG A 202 -12.88 -13.05 19.97
CA ARG A 202 -11.54 -12.93 19.41
C ARG A 202 -10.82 -14.27 19.41
N TYR A 203 -10.12 -14.54 18.32
CA TYR A 203 -9.42 -15.79 18.05
C TYR A 203 -8.06 -15.54 17.43
N CYS A 204 -7.09 -16.39 17.76
CA CYS A 204 -5.83 -16.45 17.06
C CYS A 204 -5.92 -17.49 15.92
N PRO A 205 -5.66 -17.10 14.66
CA PRO A 205 -5.67 -18.02 13.54
C PRO A 205 -4.39 -18.86 13.46
N TYR A 206 -4.57 -20.11 13.10
CA TYR A 206 -3.53 -21.05 12.71
C TYR A 206 -3.77 -21.46 11.27
N VAL A 207 -2.72 -21.52 10.47
CA VAL A 207 -2.85 -21.80 9.03
C VAL A 207 -2.00 -22.98 8.59
N THR A 208 -2.57 -23.83 7.75
CA THR A 208 -1.86 -24.85 6.98
C THR A 208 -1.93 -24.48 5.50
N THR A 209 -0.79 -24.31 4.85
CA THR A 209 -0.70 -23.82 3.48
C THR A 209 -0.06 -24.82 2.54
N PHE A 210 -0.32 -24.69 1.23
CA PHE A 210 0.36 -25.47 0.20
C PHE A 210 1.88 -25.18 0.11
N ALA A 211 2.32 -24.03 0.63
CA ALA A 211 3.73 -23.65 0.69
C ALA A 211 4.53 -24.40 1.77
N GLY A 212 3.86 -25.23 2.59
CA GLY A 212 4.52 -26.09 3.58
C GLY A 212 4.40 -25.61 5.02
N LEU A 213 3.68 -24.55 5.32
CA LEU A 213 3.31 -24.22 6.70
C LEU A 213 2.29 -25.24 7.18
N TYR A 214 2.53 -25.81 8.36
CA TYR A 214 1.62 -26.76 9.00
C TYR A 214 1.22 -26.26 10.36
N ARG A 215 -0.08 -26.01 10.58
CA ARG A 215 -0.66 -25.45 11.81
C ARG A 215 0.18 -24.30 12.37
N TYR A 216 0.59 -23.40 11.47
CA TYR A 216 1.45 -22.26 11.81
C TYR A 216 0.64 -21.22 12.60
N ASN A 217 1.11 -20.89 13.78
CA ASN A 217 0.52 -19.84 14.61
C ASN A 217 0.81 -18.47 13.99
N MET A 218 -0.23 -17.76 13.57
CA MET A 218 -0.08 -16.41 12.99
C MET A 218 0.29 -15.36 14.03
N ASN A 219 0.03 -15.66 15.31
CA ASN A 219 0.25 -14.72 16.43
C ASN A 219 -0.49 -13.37 16.26
N ASP A 220 -1.53 -13.36 15.45
CA ASP A 220 -2.49 -12.27 15.31
C ASP A 220 -3.74 -12.56 16.11
N LEU A 221 -4.48 -11.51 16.48
CA LEU A 221 -5.75 -11.64 17.15
C LEU A 221 -6.85 -11.02 16.29
N LEU A 222 -7.81 -11.83 15.88
CA LEU A 222 -8.90 -11.43 15.01
C LEU A 222 -10.22 -11.42 15.78
N GLU A 223 -11.01 -10.37 15.62
CA GLU A 223 -12.39 -10.32 16.08
C GLU A 223 -13.34 -10.78 14.97
N VAL A 224 -14.28 -11.66 15.30
CA VAL A 224 -15.28 -12.12 14.35
C VAL A 224 -16.37 -11.08 14.23
N GLY A 225 -16.55 -10.54 13.03
CA GLY A 225 -17.59 -9.56 12.72
C GLY A 225 -19.01 -10.17 12.77
N PRO A 226 -20.04 -9.33 12.70
CA PRO A 226 -21.42 -9.79 12.52
C PRO A 226 -21.57 -10.53 11.19
N SER A 227 -22.39 -11.56 11.16
CA SER A 227 -22.76 -12.33 9.95
C SER A 227 -23.76 -11.61 9.07
#